data_97118c00f6293b942a82fd7774d367d4
#
_entry.id   97118c00f6293b942a82fd7774d367d4
#
_cell.length_a   1.000
_cell.length_b   1.000
_cell.length_c   1.000
_cell.angle_alpha   90.00
_cell.angle_beta   90.00
_cell.angle_gamma   90.00
#
_symmetry.space_group_name_H-M   'P 1'
#
loop_
_entity.id
_entity.type
_entity.pdbx_description
1 polymer ?
#
loop_
_entity_poly.entity_id
_entity_poly.type
_entity_poly.pdbx_seq_one_letter_code
_entity_poly.pdbx_strand_id
1 'polypeptide(L)' 'MALAERAWRDGVLTSAAWLRDRHRDQLEIGAPTTLTTEQFEGLLVFMQALRDWPQSPEFPESKHRPIAPIWLEEQTQ' A
#
# COMPACT_ATOMS: atom_id res chain seq x y z
N MET A 1 5.17 -6.46 20.24
CA MET A 1 6.13 -6.37 19.14
C MET A 1 5.52 -6.85 17.83
N ALA A 2 5.42 -8.15 17.59
CA ALA A 2 4.85 -8.64 16.32
C ALA A 2 3.40 -8.24 16.15
N LEU A 3 2.63 -8.25 17.22
CA LEU A 3 1.22 -7.86 17.16
C LEU A 3 1.04 -6.40 16.76
N ALA A 4 1.84 -5.50 17.35
CA ALA A 4 1.79 -4.09 17.02
C ALA A 4 2.25 -3.85 15.58
N GLU A 5 3.25 -4.59 15.13
CA GLU A 5 3.75 -4.45 13.76
C GLU A 5 2.72 -4.93 12.74
N ARG A 6 2.00 -6.02 13.04
CA ARG A 6 0.91 -6.48 12.17
C ARG A 6 -0.22 -5.47 12.11
N ALA A 7 -0.55 -4.84 13.24
CA ALA A 7 -1.58 -3.79 13.27
C ALA A 7 -1.18 -2.59 12.40
N TRP A 8 0.09 -2.18 12.46
CA TRP A 8 0.61 -1.13 11.58
C TRP A 8 0.42 -1.52 10.11
N ARG A 9 0.85 -2.73 9.75
CA ARG A 9 0.73 -3.22 8.38
C ARG A 9 -0.72 -3.22 7.92
N ASP A 10 -1.63 -3.72 8.76
CA ASP A 10 -3.04 -3.84 8.40
C ASP A 10 -3.65 -2.46 8.15
N GLY A 11 -3.29 -1.46 8.96
CA GLY A 11 -3.76 -0.10 8.76
C GLY A 11 -3.29 0.50 7.45
N VAL A 12 -2.01 0.30 7.12
CA VAL A 12 -1.45 0.80 5.86
C VAL A 12 -2.08 0.08 4.67
N LEU A 13 -2.27 -1.23 4.78
CA LEU A 13 -2.94 -2.01 3.71
C LEU A 13 -4.37 -1.52 3.48
N THR A 14 -5.10 -1.20 4.54
CA THR A 14 -6.47 -0.70 4.41
C THR A 14 -6.49 0.61 3.64
N SER A 15 -5.59 1.54 3.96
CA SER A 15 -5.50 2.82 3.24
C SER A 15 -5.11 2.61 1.78
N ALA A 16 -4.13 1.73 1.54
CA ALA A 16 -3.68 1.45 0.18
C ALA A 16 -4.76 0.76 -0.64
N ALA A 17 -5.52 -0.13 -0.02
CA ALA A 17 -6.62 -0.83 -0.70
C ALA A 17 -7.69 0.15 -1.18
N TRP A 18 -7.97 1.20 -0.40
CA TRP A 18 -8.92 2.23 -0.82
C TRP A 18 -8.46 2.90 -2.12
N LEU A 19 -7.17 3.22 -2.22
CA LEU A 19 -6.60 3.83 -3.43
C LEU A 19 -6.68 2.88 -4.63
N ARG A 20 -6.37 1.61 -4.39
CA ARG A 20 -6.47 0.58 -5.44
C ARG A 20 -7.89 0.46 -5.96
N ASP A 21 -8.85 0.38 -5.04
CA ASP A 21 -10.25 0.21 -5.42
C ASP A 21 -10.76 1.43 -6.18
N ARG A 22 -10.39 2.64 -5.73
CA ARG A 22 -10.75 3.87 -6.45
C ARG A 22 -10.21 3.84 -7.87
N HIS A 23 -8.94 3.46 -8.03
CA HIS A 23 -8.33 3.41 -9.36
C HIS A 23 -9.05 2.43 -10.28
N ARG A 24 -9.36 1.26 -9.76
CA ARG A 24 -10.09 0.24 -10.53
C ARG A 24 -11.49 0.70 -10.91
N ASP A 25 -12.17 1.36 -9.98
CA ASP A 25 -13.51 1.88 -10.25
C ASP A 25 -13.46 2.97 -11.32
N GLN A 26 -12.47 3.85 -11.27
CA GLN A 26 -12.31 4.89 -12.28
C GLN A 26 -12.09 4.29 -13.66
N LEU A 27 -11.27 3.25 -13.76
CA LEU A 27 -11.07 2.56 -15.03
C LEU A 27 -12.37 1.91 -15.52
N GLU A 28 -13.12 1.30 -14.62
CA GLU A 28 -14.35 0.60 -14.97
C GLU A 28 -15.41 1.51 -15.57
N ILE A 29 -15.52 2.74 -15.04
CA ILE A 29 -16.51 3.70 -15.54
C ILE A 29 -15.96 4.62 -16.63
N GLY A 30 -14.71 4.39 -17.05
CA GLY A 30 -14.09 5.22 -18.10
C GLY A 30 -13.74 6.63 -17.66
N ALA A 31 -13.61 6.87 -16.37
CA ALA A 31 -13.24 8.18 -15.84
C ALA A 31 -11.71 8.35 -15.84
N PRO A 32 -11.22 9.61 -15.83
CA PRO A 32 -9.80 9.84 -15.63
C PRO A 32 -9.36 9.30 -14.27
N THR A 33 -8.19 8.65 -14.23
CA THR A 33 -7.67 8.11 -12.99
C THR A 33 -6.91 9.17 -12.21
N THR A 34 -7.04 9.14 -10.87
CA THR A 34 -6.28 10.04 -10.00
C THR A 34 -4.81 9.66 -10.00
N LEU A 35 -4.51 8.35 -10.05
CA LEU A 35 -3.14 7.84 -10.10
C LEU A 35 -2.75 7.58 -11.56
N THR A 36 -1.46 7.76 -11.85
CA THR A 36 -0.92 7.31 -13.13
C THR A 36 -0.79 5.79 -13.11
N THR A 37 -0.60 5.19 -14.28
CA THR A 37 -0.35 3.74 -14.39
C THR A 37 0.87 3.34 -13.56
N GLU A 38 1.94 4.13 -13.63
CA GLU A 38 3.16 3.85 -12.88
C GLU A 38 2.93 3.94 -11.38
N GLN A 39 2.16 4.94 -10.93
CA GLN A 39 1.82 5.05 -9.52
C GLN A 39 1.00 3.86 -9.06
N PHE A 40 0.04 3.43 -9.87
CA PHE A 40 -0.79 2.28 -9.52
C PHE A 40 0.03 1.01 -9.42
N GLU A 41 0.95 0.79 -10.36
CA GLU A 41 1.84 -0.37 -10.30
C GLU A 41 2.72 -0.34 -9.06
N GLY A 42 3.26 0.83 -8.71
CA GLY A 42 4.04 1.00 -7.49
C GLY A 42 3.22 0.72 -6.25
N LEU A 43 1.94 1.12 -6.25
CA LEU A 43 1.03 0.83 -5.16
C LEU A 43 0.85 -0.68 -4.98
N LEU A 44 0.64 -1.40 -6.07
CA LEU A 44 0.45 -2.85 -6.01
C LEU A 44 1.69 -3.56 -5.49
N VAL A 45 2.88 -3.12 -5.93
CA VAL A 45 4.14 -3.69 -5.45
C VAL A 45 4.30 -3.46 -3.95
N PHE A 46 3.98 -2.25 -3.49
CA PHE A 46 4.05 -1.93 -2.07
C PHE A 46 3.06 -2.77 -1.26
N MET A 47 1.83 -2.92 -1.74
CA MET A 47 0.82 -3.73 -1.06
C MET A 47 1.27 -5.18 -0.95
N GLN A 48 1.88 -5.72 -2.00
CA GLN A 48 2.38 -7.09 -1.96
C GLN A 48 3.52 -7.22 -0.94
N ALA A 49 4.41 -6.23 -0.89
CA ALA A 49 5.49 -6.23 0.09
C ALA A 49 4.94 -6.19 1.52
N LEU A 50 3.85 -5.44 1.75
CA LEU A 50 3.20 -5.42 3.05
C LEU A 50 2.60 -6.77 3.43
N ARG A 51 2.00 -7.48 2.46
CA ARG A 51 1.46 -8.80 2.70
C ARG A 51 2.56 -9.81 3.06
N ASP A 52 3.71 -9.67 2.42
CA ASP A 52 4.84 -10.57 2.65
C ASP A 52 5.66 -10.19 3.88
N TRP A 53 5.45 -8.98 4.41
CA TRP A 53 6.27 -8.45 5.50
C TRP A 53 6.38 -9.38 6.72
N PRO A 54 5.28 -9.98 7.23
CA PRO A 54 5.42 -10.87 8.39
C PRO A 54 6.26 -12.11 8.15
N GLN A 55 6.52 -12.46 6.88
CA GLN A 55 7.35 -13.61 6.52
C GLN A 55 8.81 -13.23 6.32
N SER A 56 9.12 -11.93 6.37
CA SER A 56 10.50 -11.45 6.21
C SER A 56 11.33 -11.83 7.42
N PRO A 57 12.62 -12.22 7.21
CA PRO A 57 13.51 -12.49 8.34
C PRO A 57 13.75 -11.26 9.21
N GLU A 58 13.57 -10.04 8.70
CA GLU A 58 13.70 -8.82 9.49
C GLU A 58 12.44 -8.44 10.28
N PHE A 59 11.33 -9.11 10.04
CA PHE A 59 10.10 -8.85 10.78
C PHE A 59 10.30 -9.25 12.26
N PRO A 60 9.87 -8.43 13.21
CA PRO A 60 9.05 -7.21 13.15
C PRO A 60 9.83 -5.91 13.34
N GLU A 61 11.06 -5.83 12.89
CA GLU A 61 11.91 -4.65 13.06
C GLU A 61 11.41 -3.50 12.19
N SER A 62 10.91 -2.42 12.81
CA SER A 62 10.28 -1.33 12.08
C SER A 62 11.20 -0.64 11.07
N LYS A 63 12.51 -0.65 11.32
CA LYS A 63 13.46 -0.04 10.39
C LYS A 63 13.59 -0.80 9.07
N HIS A 64 13.07 -2.02 9.00
CA HIS A 64 13.10 -2.84 7.80
C HIS A 64 11.75 -2.94 7.11
N ARG A 65 10.79 -2.11 7.50
CA ARG A 65 9.46 -2.07 6.89
C ARG A 65 9.54 -1.82 5.39
N PRO A 66 8.59 -2.36 4.61
CA PRO A 66 8.50 -2.01 3.20
C PRO A 66 8.44 -0.50 3.02
N ILE A 67 9.12 0.01 1.99
CA ILE A 67 9.22 1.45 1.75
C ILE A 67 8.03 1.88 0.91
N ALA A 68 7.23 2.81 1.46
CA ALA A 68 6.06 3.34 0.77
C ALA A 68 6.47 4.25 -0.39
N PRO A 69 5.67 4.30 -1.47
CA PRO A 69 5.86 5.32 -2.49
C PRO A 69 5.80 6.72 -1.89
N ILE A 70 6.64 7.62 -2.38
CA ILE A 70 6.75 8.96 -1.80
C ILE A 70 5.47 9.78 -1.94
N TRP A 71 4.65 9.48 -2.94
CA TRP A 71 3.39 10.18 -3.19
C TRP A 71 2.22 9.68 -2.35
N LEU A 72 2.41 8.58 -1.62
CA LEU A 72 1.29 7.88 -0.97
C LEU A 72 0.55 8.74 0.05
N GLU A 73 1.27 9.48 0.87
CA GLU A 73 0.66 10.33 1.90
C GLU A 73 -0.25 11.39 1.30
N GLU A 74 0.13 11.93 0.15
CA GLU A 74 -0.68 12.96 -0.53
C GLU A 74 -2.02 12.41 -0.98
N GLN A 75 -2.08 11.12 -1.30
CA GLN A 75 -3.28 10.51 -1.84
C GLN A 75 -4.21 9.93 -0.77
N THR A 76 -3.71 9.76 0.45
CA THR A 76 -4.49 9.13 1.52
C THR A 76 -5.16 10.13 2.46
N GLN A 77 -5.01 11.40 2.21
CA GLN A 77 -5.63 12.44 3.03
C GLN A 77 -7.06 12.73 2.60
#